data_06f677d12041aeafbe2dab5138eff462
#
_entry.id   06f677d12041aeafbe2dab5138eff462
#
_cell.length_a   1.000
_cell.length_b   1.000
_cell.length_c   1.000
_cell.angle_alpha   90.00
_cell.angle_beta   90.00
_cell.angle_gamma   90.00
#
_symmetry.space_group_name_H-M   'P 1'
#
loop_
_entity.id
_entity.type
_entity.pdbx_description
1 polymer ?
#
loop_
_entity_poly.entity_id
_entity_poly.type
_entity_poly.pdbx_seq_one_letter_code
_entity_poly.pdbx_strand_id
1 'polypeptide(L)'
;MIKERVIIVGSGISGCTAALRLMQDYDVTIITKGYKEESNSMLAQGGVAAAVSKNDTPKKHFSDTFQAGCFHNKVLAVNQLVTHGPMVIQN
;
A
#
# COMPACT_ATOMS: atom_id res chain seq x y z
N MET A 1 -11.10 -3.67 -29.58
CA MET A 1 -12.01 -3.97 -28.47
C MET A 1 -12.10 -2.76 -27.54
N ILE A 2 -13.31 -2.37 -27.17
CA ILE A 2 -13.51 -1.26 -26.26
C ILE A 2 -13.27 -1.73 -24.82
N LYS A 3 -12.35 -1.07 -24.15
CA LYS A 3 -12.06 -1.38 -22.72
C LYS A 3 -13.03 -0.65 -21.82
N GLU A 4 -13.43 -1.30 -20.74
CA GLU A 4 -14.23 -0.64 -19.70
C GLU A 4 -13.40 0.46 -19.04
N ARG A 5 -14.09 1.53 -18.62
CA ARG A 5 -13.42 2.65 -17.95
C ARG A 5 -13.41 2.45 -16.46
N VAL A 6 -12.25 2.71 -15.85
CA VAL A 6 -12.08 2.70 -14.40
C VAL A 6 -11.59 4.07 -13.97
N ILE A 7 -12.25 4.66 -12.98
CA ILE A 7 -11.85 5.95 -12.42
C ILE A 7 -11.25 5.69 -11.04
N ILE A 8 -10.03 6.17 -10.82
CA ILE A 8 -9.33 6.07 -9.55
C ILE A 8 -9.27 7.45 -8.92
N VAL A 9 -9.77 7.57 -7.71
CA VAL A 9 -9.74 8.83 -6.96
C VAL A 9 -8.55 8.81 -6.02
N GLY A 10 -7.57 9.64 -6.30
CA GLY A 10 -6.33 9.75 -5.52
C GLY A 10 -5.11 9.31 -6.32
N SER A 11 -4.04 10.09 -6.22
CA SER A 11 -2.79 9.85 -6.97
C SER A 11 -1.62 9.49 -6.04
N GLY A 12 -1.92 8.99 -4.83
CA GLY A 12 -0.91 8.45 -3.94
C GLY A 12 -0.43 7.09 -4.40
N ILE A 13 0.34 6.42 -3.56
CA ILE A 13 0.94 5.12 -3.90
C ILE A 13 -0.13 4.07 -4.23
N SER A 14 -1.23 4.06 -3.47
CA SER A 14 -2.32 3.10 -3.70
C SER A 14 -2.99 3.32 -5.05
N GLY A 15 -3.34 4.57 -5.37
CA GLY A 15 -4.00 4.91 -6.63
C GLY A 15 -3.10 4.63 -7.82
N CYS A 16 -1.83 4.99 -7.74
CA CYS A 16 -0.87 4.73 -8.81
C CYS A 16 -0.61 3.24 -9.00
N THR A 17 -0.51 2.47 -7.92
CA THR A 17 -0.33 1.02 -8.02
C THR A 17 -1.54 0.35 -8.68
N ALA A 18 -2.75 0.75 -8.28
CA ALA A 18 -3.97 0.23 -8.89
C ALA A 18 -4.03 0.57 -10.38
N ALA A 19 -3.67 1.81 -10.75
CA ALA A 19 -3.66 2.25 -12.15
C ALA A 19 -2.70 1.40 -12.99
N LEU A 20 -1.49 1.17 -12.50
CA LEU A 20 -0.50 0.37 -13.21
C LEU A 20 -0.96 -1.06 -13.43
N ARG A 21 -1.66 -1.64 -12.48
CA ARG A 21 -2.15 -3.00 -12.59
C ARG A 21 -3.38 -3.14 -13.49
N LEU A 22 -4.20 -2.11 -13.56
CA LEU A 22 -5.45 -2.13 -14.33
C LEU A 22 -5.29 -1.66 -15.77
N MET A 23 -4.23 -0.92 -16.08
CA MET A 23 -4.11 -0.24 -17.38
C MET A 23 -4.02 -1.17 -18.58
N GLN A 24 -3.67 -2.43 -18.39
CA GLN A 24 -3.61 -3.38 -19.50
C GLN A 24 -5.01 -3.82 -19.94
N ASP A 25 -5.95 -3.92 -19.01
CA ASP A 25 -7.28 -4.47 -19.26
C ASP A 25 -8.38 -3.40 -19.27
N TYR A 26 -8.10 -2.22 -18.72
CA TYR A 26 -9.09 -1.16 -18.55
C TYR A 26 -8.55 0.17 -19.05
N ASP A 27 -9.48 1.06 -19.37
CA ASP A 27 -9.16 2.46 -19.67
C ASP A 27 -9.18 3.24 -18.35
N VAL A 28 -8.00 3.56 -17.81
CA VAL A 28 -7.86 4.09 -16.45
C VAL A 28 -7.69 5.61 -16.48
N THR A 29 -8.47 6.29 -15.65
CA THR A 29 -8.36 7.73 -15.41
C THR A 29 -8.13 7.96 -13.91
N ILE A 30 -7.11 8.76 -13.56
CA ILE A 30 -6.84 9.13 -12.17
C ILE A 30 -7.33 10.56 -11.94
N ILE A 31 -8.12 10.74 -10.88
CA ILE A 31 -8.60 12.07 -10.45
C ILE A 31 -7.90 12.40 -9.13
N THR A 32 -7.26 13.58 -9.08
CA THR A 32 -6.57 14.03 -7.87
C THR A 32 -7.01 15.45 -7.54
N LYS A 33 -6.99 15.80 -6.26
CA LYS A 33 -7.47 17.12 -5.83
C LYS A 33 -6.39 18.21 -5.90
N GLY A 34 -5.12 17.83 -6.10
CA GLY A 34 -4.01 18.77 -6.16
C GLY A 34 -2.93 18.28 -7.09
N TYR A 35 -1.77 18.90 -7.01
CA TYR A 35 -0.62 18.44 -7.76
C TYR A 35 -0.16 17.08 -7.22
N LYS A 36 0.35 16.24 -8.12
CA LYS A 36 0.82 14.91 -7.79
C LYS A 36 1.87 14.94 -6.65
N GLU A 37 2.69 15.97 -6.63
CA GLU A 37 3.76 16.15 -5.67
C GLU A 37 3.27 16.50 -4.26
N GLU A 38 1.99 16.83 -4.10
CA GLU A 38 1.40 17.20 -2.82
C GLU A 38 0.81 16.01 -2.07
N SER A 39 0.86 14.80 -2.64
CA SER A 39 0.30 13.63 -1.98
C SER A 39 1.14 13.22 -0.77
N ASN A 40 0.51 12.55 0.19
CA ASN A 40 1.22 12.04 1.36
C ASN A 40 2.33 11.07 0.98
N SER A 41 2.15 10.31 -0.10
CA SER A 41 3.17 9.38 -0.60
C SER A 41 4.41 10.12 -1.09
N MET A 42 4.23 11.25 -1.76
CA MET A 42 5.36 12.05 -2.24
C MET A 42 6.07 12.78 -1.10
N LEU A 43 5.35 13.13 -0.04
CA LEU A 43 5.91 13.83 1.11
C LEU A 43 6.48 12.88 2.16
N ALA A 44 6.29 11.59 2.00
CA ALA A 44 6.77 10.59 2.95
C ALA A 44 8.30 10.56 2.95
N GLN A 45 8.89 10.53 4.14
CA GLN A 45 10.34 10.51 4.32
C GLN A 45 10.86 9.17 4.83
N GLY A 46 9.98 8.32 5.32
CA GLY A 46 10.34 7.01 5.80
C GLY A 46 10.26 5.96 4.72
N GLY A 47 10.72 4.77 5.04
CA GLY A 47 10.59 3.61 4.18
C GLY A 47 9.33 2.81 4.48
N VAL A 48 9.32 1.59 3.97
CA VAL A 48 8.25 0.62 4.23
C VAL A 48 8.84 -0.55 5.01
N ALA A 49 8.19 -0.92 6.11
CA ALA A 49 8.63 -2.06 6.92
C ALA A 49 7.90 -3.33 6.49
N ALA A 50 8.66 -4.39 6.31
CA ALA A 50 8.13 -5.72 6.03
C ALA A 50 9.12 -6.78 6.51
N ALA A 51 8.60 -7.95 6.91
CA ALA A 51 9.44 -9.03 7.43
C ALA A 51 10.04 -9.85 6.27
N VAL A 52 11.06 -9.30 5.61
CA VAL A 52 11.70 -9.92 4.44
C VAL A 52 13.06 -10.53 4.73
N SER A 53 13.67 -10.26 5.89
CA SER A 53 14.96 -10.85 6.23
C SER A 53 14.78 -12.26 6.77
N LYS A 54 15.87 -13.07 6.70
CA LYS A 54 15.85 -14.47 7.16
C LYS A 54 15.56 -14.58 8.66
N ASN A 55 15.92 -13.57 9.43
CA ASN A 55 15.79 -13.59 10.89
C ASN A 55 14.52 -12.92 11.39
N ASP A 56 13.66 -12.47 10.48
CA ASP A 56 12.42 -11.82 10.83
C ASP A 56 11.22 -12.68 10.40
N THR A 57 10.07 -12.43 11.00
CA THR A 57 8.83 -13.13 10.69
C THR A 57 7.65 -12.18 10.75
N PRO A 58 6.58 -12.44 10.01
CA PRO A 58 5.33 -11.66 10.16
C PRO A 58 4.81 -11.65 11.59
N LYS A 59 5.01 -12.73 12.34
CA LYS A 59 4.58 -12.82 13.74
C LYS A 59 5.32 -11.80 14.62
N LYS A 60 6.63 -11.68 14.45
CA LYS A 60 7.43 -10.68 15.16
C LYS A 60 7.00 -9.27 14.77
N HIS A 61 6.79 -9.03 13.48
CA HIS A 61 6.35 -7.75 12.97
C HIS A 61 4.98 -7.37 13.54
N PHE A 62 4.07 -8.34 13.62
CA PHE A 62 2.75 -8.14 14.23
C PHE A 62 2.90 -7.67 15.69
N SER A 63 3.70 -8.39 16.48
CA SER A 63 3.92 -8.07 17.89
C SER A 63 4.52 -6.66 18.07
N ASP A 64 5.55 -6.34 17.29
CA ASP A 64 6.21 -5.03 17.36
C ASP A 64 5.25 -3.91 16.97
N THR A 65 4.42 -4.12 15.96
CA THR A 65 3.44 -3.14 15.50
C THR A 65 2.38 -2.89 16.58
N PHE A 66 1.89 -3.94 17.22
CA PHE A 66 0.92 -3.81 18.30
C PHE A 66 1.48 -3.04 19.48
N GLN A 67 2.71 -3.32 19.87
CA GLN A 67 3.37 -2.62 20.96
C GLN A 67 3.59 -1.14 20.62
N ALA A 68 4.03 -0.85 19.41
CA ALA A 68 4.26 0.51 18.95
C ALA A 68 2.97 1.33 18.94
N GLY A 69 1.84 0.70 18.66
CA GLY A 69 0.52 1.34 18.69
C GLY A 69 -0.14 1.30 20.04
N CYS A 70 0.56 0.90 21.09
CA CYS A 70 0.03 0.79 22.47
C CYS A 70 -1.22 -0.08 22.54
N PHE A 71 -1.29 -1.11 21.70
CA PHE A 71 -2.40 -2.07 21.61
C PHE A 71 -3.75 -1.46 21.21
N HIS A 72 -3.76 -0.25 20.62
CA HIS A 72 -4.96 0.37 20.09
C HIS A 72 -5.23 -0.01 18.62
N ASN A 73 -4.34 -0.77 18.02
CA ASN A 73 -4.44 -1.19 16.61
C ASN A 73 -5.63 -2.14 16.40
N LYS A 74 -6.18 -2.09 15.18
CA LYS A 74 -7.15 -3.10 14.75
C LYS A 74 -6.40 -4.36 14.36
N VAL A 75 -6.73 -5.48 15.01
CA VAL A 75 -6.05 -6.76 14.81
C VAL A 75 -6.07 -7.19 13.34
N LEU A 76 -7.23 -7.11 12.69
CA LEU A 76 -7.37 -7.53 11.30
C LEU A 76 -6.51 -6.69 10.36
N ALA A 77 -6.43 -5.38 10.59
CA ALA A 77 -5.63 -4.49 9.77
C ALA A 77 -4.14 -4.79 9.91
N VAL A 78 -3.65 -4.97 11.13
CA VAL A 78 -2.24 -5.31 11.37
C VAL A 78 -1.90 -6.66 10.76
N ASN A 79 -2.78 -7.65 10.93
CA ASN A 79 -2.56 -8.99 10.39
C ASN A 79 -2.46 -8.96 8.85
N GLN A 80 -3.32 -8.20 8.18
CA GLN A 80 -3.25 -8.03 6.74
C GLN A 80 -1.92 -7.40 6.32
N LEU A 81 -1.51 -6.36 7.01
CA LEU A 81 -0.27 -5.65 6.70
C LEU A 81 0.95 -6.55 6.83
N VAL A 82 1.11 -7.22 7.98
CA VAL A 82 2.32 -8.01 8.25
C VAL A 82 2.37 -9.31 7.45
N THR A 83 1.21 -9.88 7.14
CA THR A 83 1.13 -11.15 6.40
C THR A 83 1.38 -10.94 4.91
N HIS A 84 0.79 -9.91 4.32
CA HIS A 84 0.90 -9.66 2.87
C HIS A 84 2.05 -8.73 2.49
N GLY A 85 2.58 -7.97 3.44
CA GLY A 85 3.65 -7.02 3.19
C GLY A 85 4.87 -7.60 2.50
N PRO A 86 5.44 -8.72 2.99
CA PRO A 86 6.62 -9.30 2.36
C PRO A 86 6.42 -9.65 0.88
N MET A 87 5.27 -10.24 0.54
CA MET A 87 4.97 -10.60 -0.84
C MET A 87 4.85 -9.37 -1.74
N VAL A 88 4.18 -8.32 -1.25
CA VAL A 88 3.99 -7.08 -2.00
C VAL A 88 5.32 -6.39 -2.25
N ILE A 89 6.19 -6.32 -1.24
CA ILE A 89 7.49 -5.66 -1.36
C ILE A 89 8.43 -6.43 -2.30
N GLN A 90 8.37 -7.76 -2.29
CA GLN A 90 9.24 -8.59 -3.12
C GLN A 90 8.77 -8.71 -4.57
N ASN A 91 7.55 -8.36 -4.86
CA ASN A 91 7.04 -8.28 -6.23
C ASN A 91 7.39 -6.91 -6.82
#